data_92345c6ae03ff0a6fe5b8a9d1387f634
#
_entry.id   92345c6ae03ff0a6fe5b8a9d1387f634
#
_cell.length_a   1.000
_cell.length_b   1.000
_cell.length_c   1.000
_cell.angle_alpha   90.00
_cell.angle_beta   90.00
_cell.angle_gamma   90.00
#
_symmetry.space_group_name_H-M   'P 1'
#
loop_
_entity.id
_entity.type
_entity.pdbx_description
1 polymer ?
#
loop_
_entity_poly.entity_id
_entity_poly.type
_entity_poly.pdbx_seq_one_letter_code
_entity_poly.pdbx_strand_id
1 'polypeptide(L)'
;KNLAPAGVTLAIVRVDALGHVDRPIPTMLNYATHIKKDSMFNTPPVLPIYAALQTLKWYKEQGGIAAMEKKDLENSAILYDEIDRNKLFRGTVAEEDRSIMNVCFVMNDEYKELEDEFSKYATAAGMVGIKGHRSVGGFRASLYNAMPKSSVEALVACMKEFEKQH
;
A
#
# COMPACT_ATOMS: atom_id res chain seq x y z
N LYS A 1 6.35 0.76 4.42
CA LYS A 1 6.66 -0.47 3.65
C LYS A 1 7.03 -0.18 2.21
N ASN A 2 6.43 0.85 1.60
CA ASN A 2 6.67 1.17 0.18
C ASN A 2 8.03 1.82 -0.07
N LEU A 3 8.60 2.49 0.93
CA LEU A 3 9.88 3.19 0.83
C LEU A 3 11.04 2.44 1.50
N ALA A 4 10.80 1.89 2.71
CA ALA A 4 11.84 1.25 3.51
C ALA A 4 11.25 0.32 4.57
N PRO A 5 12.07 -0.55 5.20
CA PRO A 5 11.67 -1.27 6.39
C PRO A 5 11.38 -0.32 7.55
N ALA A 6 10.70 -0.83 8.59
CA ALA A 6 10.41 -0.07 9.80
C ALA A 6 11.70 0.47 10.44
N GLY A 7 11.61 1.65 11.07
CA GLY A 7 12.72 2.27 11.81
C GLY A 7 13.14 3.65 11.31
N VAL A 8 12.69 4.09 10.12
CA VAL A 8 12.84 5.46 9.64
C VAL A 8 11.50 6.08 9.32
N THR A 9 11.32 7.32 9.69
CA THR A 9 10.15 8.13 9.35
C THR A 9 10.59 9.39 8.62
N LEU A 10 10.02 9.66 7.46
CA LEU A 10 10.19 10.92 6.75
C LEU A 10 9.09 11.89 7.19
N ALA A 11 9.50 13.06 7.69
CA ALA A 11 8.60 14.14 8.03
C ALA A 11 8.87 15.34 7.09
N ILE A 12 7.87 15.69 6.29
CA ILE A 12 7.89 16.87 5.43
C ILE A 12 7.08 17.96 6.12
N VAL A 13 7.75 19.03 6.55
CA VAL A 13 7.15 20.10 7.35
C VAL A 13 7.33 21.44 6.66
N ARG A 14 6.26 22.20 6.51
CA ARG A 14 6.35 23.59 6.05
C ARG A 14 7.11 24.44 7.06
N VAL A 15 8.05 25.24 6.60
CA VAL A 15 8.89 26.07 7.51
C VAL A 15 8.04 27.09 8.28
N ASP A 16 7.01 27.63 7.64
CA ASP A 16 6.09 28.59 8.24
C ASP A 16 5.10 27.96 9.24
N ALA A 17 5.06 26.63 9.35
CA ALA A 17 4.28 25.94 10.38
C ALA A 17 5.04 25.79 11.73
N LEU A 18 6.31 26.20 11.77
CA LEU A 18 7.11 26.10 12.98
C LEU A 18 6.96 27.33 13.87
N GLY A 19 6.98 27.14 15.20
CA GLY A 19 7.03 28.23 16.17
C GLY A 19 5.71 28.92 16.49
N HIS A 20 4.57 28.39 16.08
CA HIS A 20 3.24 28.98 16.32
C HIS A 20 2.52 28.49 17.59
N VAL A 21 3.22 27.75 18.45
CA VAL A 21 2.61 27.15 19.63
C VAL A 21 3.28 27.71 20.89
N ASP A 22 2.51 28.42 21.73
CA ASP A 22 2.99 29.03 22.96
C ASP A 22 3.17 28.04 24.15
N ARG A 23 2.64 26.82 24.01
CA ARG A 23 2.77 25.79 25.04
C ARG A 23 4.16 25.15 25.01
N PRO A 24 4.69 24.68 26.15
CA PRO A 24 5.93 23.92 26.19
C PRO A 24 5.83 22.65 25.34
N ILE A 25 6.74 22.47 24.40
CA ILE A 25 6.84 21.27 23.58
C ILE A 25 8.04 20.45 24.07
N PRO A 26 7.87 19.17 24.42
CA PRO A 26 9.00 18.31 24.75
C PRO A 26 10.04 18.30 23.62
N THR A 27 11.31 18.29 23.97
CA THR A 27 12.43 18.42 23.03
C THR A 27 12.30 17.49 21.80
N MET A 28 11.95 16.23 22.03
CA MET A 28 11.81 15.22 20.96
C MET A 28 10.59 15.40 20.07
N LEU A 29 9.58 16.14 20.51
CA LEU A 29 8.38 16.46 19.73
C LEU A 29 8.48 17.79 18.99
N ASN A 30 9.60 18.51 19.17
CA ASN A 30 9.85 19.79 18.52
C ASN A 30 10.66 19.58 17.24
N TYR A 31 10.05 19.78 16.08
CA TYR A 31 10.73 19.65 14.79
C TYR A 31 11.95 20.55 14.63
N ALA A 32 11.97 21.74 15.25
CA ALA A 32 13.12 22.63 15.21
C ALA A 32 14.39 21.98 15.83
N THR A 33 14.23 21.10 16.83
CA THR A 33 15.34 20.33 17.42
C THR A 33 15.99 19.42 16.38
N HIS A 34 15.19 18.72 15.61
CA HIS A 34 15.65 17.78 14.58
C HIS A 34 16.25 18.51 13.38
N ILE A 35 15.61 19.60 12.94
CA ILE A 35 16.11 20.45 11.83
C ILE A 35 17.49 21.02 12.17
N LYS A 36 17.68 21.58 13.36
CA LYS A 36 18.95 22.17 13.81
C LYS A 36 20.11 21.16 13.85
N LYS A 37 19.81 19.88 13.89
CA LYS A 37 20.78 18.77 13.98
C LYS A 37 20.78 17.88 12.75
N ASP A 38 20.26 18.35 11.62
CA ASP A 38 20.18 17.58 10.35
C ASP A 38 19.62 16.17 10.57
N SER A 39 18.54 16.07 11.37
CA SER A 39 17.90 14.83 11.78
C SER A 39 18.75 13.87 12.64
N MET A 40 19.92 14.32 13.11
CA MET A 40 20.86 13.53 13.91
C MET A 40 20.95 14.02 15.36
N PHE A 41 19.83 14.46 15.94
CA PHE A 41 19.81 14.82 17.37
C PHE A 41 20.11 13.61 18.27
N ASN A 42 19.62 12.44 17.89
CA ASN A 42 20.01 11.14 18.44
C ASN A 42 20.70 10.31 17.35
N THR A 43 21.32 9.18 17.71
CA THR A 43 21.90 8.23 16.78
C THR A 43 20.84 7.78 15.76
N PRO A 44 21.07 8.01 14.46
CA PRO A 44 20.07 7.69 13.44
C PRO A 44 19.99 6.18 13.18
N PRO A 45 18.83 5.67 12.74
CA PRO A 45 18.67 4.27 12.33
C PRO A 45 19.32 4.04 10.95
N VAL A 46 20.62 3.81 10.92
CA VAL A 46 21.45 3.81 9.71
C VAL A 46 20.96 2.82 8.64
N LEU A 47 20.63 1.57 9.03
CA LEU A 47 20.19 0.55 8.07
C LEU A 47 18.87 0.90 7.37
N PRO A 48 17.79 1.30 8.06
CA PRO A 48 16.58 1.76 7.40
C PRO A 48 16.78 3.00 6.51
N ILE A 49 17.64 3.93 6.90
CA ILE A 49 17.98 5.11 6.09
C ILE A 49 18.70 4.68 4.81
N TYR A 50 19.67 3.76 4.91
CA TYR A 50 20.36 3.22 3.76
C TYR A 50 19.41 2.49 2.81
N ALA A 51 18.51 1.67 3.33
CA ALA A 51 17.48 0.99 2.53
C ALA A 51 16.57 2.00 1.82
N ALA A 52 16.12 3.05 2.52
CA ALA A 52 15.34 4.13 1.91
C ALA A 52 16.10 4.82 0.76
N LEU A 53 17.41 5.09 0.95
CA LEU A 53 18.24 5.68 -0.10
C LEU A 53 18.31 4.78 -1.36
N GLN A 54 18.45 3.46 -1.18
CA GLN A 54 18.49 2.54 -2.33
C GLN A 54 17.15 2.52 -3.06
N THR A 55 16.04 2.50 -2.34
CA THR A 55 14.69 2.56 -2.92
C THR A 55 14.47 3.86 -3.71
N LEU A 56 14.89 5.01 -3.15
CA LEU A 56 14.78 6.30 -3.83
C LEU A 56 15.64 6.38 -5.10
N LYS A 57 16.84 5.80 -5.09
CA LYS A 57 17.68 5.68 -6.28
C LYS A 57 16.98 4.84 -7.34
N TRP A 58 16.44 3.69 -6.96
CA TRP A 58 15.69 2.82 -7.86
C TRP A 58 14.48 3.54 -8.46
N TYR A 59 13.70 4.31 -7.67
CA TYR A 59 12.60 5.11 -8.21
C TYR A 59 13.06 6.10 -9.28
N LYS A 60 14.20 6.77 -9.08
CA LYS A 60 14.78 7.67 -10.08
C LYS A 60 15.15 6.93 -11.37
N GLU A 61 15.76 5.77 -11.26
CA GLU A 61 16.16 4.91 -12.39
C GLU A 61 14.93 4.39 -13.17
N GLN A 62 13.80 4.16 -12.48
CA GLN A 62 12.55 3.74 -13.11
C GLN A 62 11.77 4.90 -13.79
N GLY A 63 12.30 6.11 -13.82
CA GLY A 63 11.66 7.28 -14.43
C GLY A 63 10.97 8.22 -13.43
N GLY A 64 11.19 8.04 -12.13
CA GLY A 64 10.72 8.92 -11.07
C GLY A 64 9.23 8.81 -10.76
N ILE A 65 8.68 9.85 -10.15
CA ILE A 65 7.30 9.87 -9.62
C ILE A 65 6.26 9.61 -10.72
N ALA A 66 6.38 10.28 -11.86
CA ALA A 66 5.40 10.13 -12.95
C ALA A 66 5.33 8.70 -13.51
N ALA A 67 6.49 8.02 -13.61
CA ALA A 67 6.52 6.63 -14.05
C ALA A 67 5.92 5.67 -13.01
N MET A 68 6.15 5.93 -11.71
CA MET A 68 5.53 5.16 -10.64
C MET A 68 4.03 5.35 -10.60
N GLU A 69 3.54 6.60 -10.64
CA GLU A 69 2.12 6.92 -10.68
C GLU A 69 1.41 6.22 -11.85
N LYS A 70 1.98 6.30 -13.04
CA LYS A 70 1.44 5.60 -14.21
C LYS A 70 1.33 4.09 -13.99
N LYS A 71 2.38 3.48 -13.46
CA LYS A 71 2.40 2.04 -13.14
C LYS A 71 1.35 1.67 -12.08
N ASP A 72 1.21 2.48 -11.04
CA ASP A 72 0.27 2.23 -9.96
C ASP A 72 -1.19 2.36 -10.45
N LEU A 73 -1.47 3.35 -11.31
CA LEU A 73 -2.76 3.50 -11.98
C LEU A 73 -3.07 2.31 -12.88
N GLU A 74 -2.12 1.86 -13.71
CA GLU A 74 -2.31 0.69 -14.58
C GLU A 74 -2.57 -0.59 -13.77
N ASN A 75 -1.78 -0.83 -12.72
CA ASN A 75 -1.91 -2.01 -11.87
C ASN A 75 -3.24 -2.02 -11.10
N SER A 76 -3.63 -0.90 -10.52
CA SER A 76 -4.90 -0.80 -9.79
C SER A 76 -6.10 -0.93 -10.70
N ALA A 77 -6.07 -0.33 -11.90
CA ALA A 77 -7.14 -0.44 -12.88
C ALA A 77 -7.41 -1.91 -13.26
N ILE A 78 -6.37 -2.68 -13.57
CA ILE A 78 -6.50 -4.11 -13.90
C ILE A 78 -7.26 -4.89 -12.81
N LEU A 79 -6.97 -4.61 -11.54
CA LEU A 79 -7.61 -5.32 -10.44
C LEU A 79 -9.03 -4.80 -10.16
N TYR A 80 -9.25 -3.48 -10.22
CA TYR A 80 -10.59 -2.91 -10.03
C TYR A 80 -11.54 -3.30 -11.16
N ASP A 81 -11.09 -3.32 -12.41
CA ASP A 81 -11.88 -3.79 -13.56
C ASP A 81 -12.36 -5.24 -13.34
N GLU A 82 -11.50 -6.09 -12.78
CA GLU A 82 -11.89 -7.46 -12.45
C GLU A 82 -12.87 -7.53 -11.28
N ILE A 83 -12.66 -6.77 -10.23
CA ILE A 83 -13.56 -6.74 -9.06
C ILE A 83 -14.96 -6.28 -9.48
N ASP A 84 -15.04 -5.23 -10.32
CA ASP A 84 -16.32 -4.66 -10.75
C ASP A 84 -17.06 -5.56 -11.77
N ARG A 85 -16.31 -6.35 -12.56
CA ARG A 85 -16.86 -7.31 -13.52
C ARG A 85 -17.34 -8.61 -12.87
N ASN A 86 -16.60 -9.09 -11.86
CA ASN A 86 -16.74 -10.43 -11.31
C ASN A 86 -17.97 -10.53 -10.41
N LYS A 87 -18.83 -11.54 -10.67
CA LYS A 87 -20.08 -11.71 -9.89
C LYS A 87 -19.88 -12.03 -8.42
N LEU A 88 -18.69 -12.58 -8.06
CA LEU A 88 -18.40 -13.02 -6.69
C LEU A 88 -17.93 -11.89 -5.79
N PHE A 89 -17.35 -10.83 -6.36
CA PHE A 89 -16.65 -9.79 -5.60
C PHE A 89 -17.29 -8.41 -5.75
N ARG A 90 -17.03 -7.54 -4.78
CA ARG A 90 -17.33 -6.11 -4.85
C ARG A 90 -16.28 -5.28 -4.13
N GLY A 91 -16.04 -4.07 -4.62
CA GLY A 91 -15.23 -3.07 -3.93
C GLY A 91 -15.89 -2.58 -2.64
N THR A 92 -15.09 -2.12 -1.70
CA THR A 92 -15.57 -1.60 -0.39
C THR A 92 -15.59 -0.07 -0.33
N VAL A 93 -15.08 0.59 -1.37
CA VAL A 93 -14.88 2.06 -1.42
C VAL A 93 -15.52 2.60 -2.68
N ALA A 94 -16.12 3.79 -2.61
CA ALA A 94 -16.66 4.50 -3.76
C ALA A 94 -15.56 4.73 -4.81
N GLU A 95 -15.92 4.74 -6.08
CA GLU A 95 -14.95 4.75 -7.19
C GLU A 95 -13.99 5.94 -7.11
N GLU A 96 -14.51 7.13 -6.79
CA GLU A 96 -13.75 8.37 -6.64
C GLU A 96 -12.75 8.38 -5.48
N ASP A 97 -12.95 7.49 -4.49
CA ASP A 97 -12.10 7.40 -3.29
C ASP A 97 -11.18 6.15 -3.31
N ARG A 98 -11.15 5.41 -4.41
CA ARG A 98 -10.36 4.18 -4.55
C ARG A 98 -8.86 4.45 -4.46
N SER A 99 -8.18 3.68 -3.61
CA SER A 99 -6.72 3.74 -3.52
C SER A 99 -6.07 3.02 -4.71
N ILE A 100 -5.09 3.66 -5.34
CA ILE A 100 -4.27 3.02 -6.39
C ILE A 100 -3.20 2.07 -5.83
N MET A 101 -3.11 1.94 -4.50
CA MET A 101 -2.10 1.12 -3.84
C MET A 101 -2.67 -0.01 -2.98
N ASN A 102 -3.74 0.25 -2.22
CA ASN A 102 -4.38 -0.75 -1.37
C ASN A 102 -5.79 -1.02 -1.89
N VAL A 103 -5.93 -2.03 -2.71
CA VAL A 103 -7.22 -2.46 -3.26
C VAL A 103 -7.90 -3.38 -2.25
N CYS A 104 -9.00 -2.89 -1.66
CA CYS A 104 -9.81 -3.64 -0.71
C CYS A 104 -11.11 -4.11 -1.38
N PHE A 105 -11.45 -5.37 -1.17
CA PHE A 105 -12.66 -5.98 -1.74
C PHE A 105 -13.20 -7.09 -0.84
N VAL A 106 -14.45 -7.43 -1.01
CA VAL A 106 -15.15 -8.49 -0.27
C VAL A 106 -15.92 -9.38 -1.23
N MET A 107 -16.37 -10.53 -0.75
CA MET A 107 -17.39 -11.29 -1.49
C MET A 107 -18.71 -10.53 -1.51
N ASN A 108 -19.47 -10.64 -2.59
CA ASN A 108 -20.87 -10.22 -2.63
C ASN A 108 -21.67 -11.00 -1.60
N ASP A 109 -22.74 -10.40 -1.07
CA ASP A 109 -23.48 -10.95 0.06
C ASP A 109 -24.05 -12.36 -0.23
N GLU A 110 -24.41 -12.62 -1.49
CA GLU A 110 -24.88 -13.93 -1.97
C GLU A 110 -23.80 -15.03 -1.96
N TYR A 111 -22.52 -14.64 -1.94
CA TYR A 111 -21.38 -15.56 -2.02
C TYR A 111 -20.48 -15.47 -0.78
N LYS A 112 -20.98 -14.87 0.29
CA LYS A 112 -20.17 -14.59 1.50
C LYS A 112 -19.59 -15.85 2.14
N GLU A 113 -20.26 -16.97 2.05
CA GLU A 113 -19.80 -18.28 2.53
C GLU A 113 -18.54 -18.76 1.81
N LEU A 114 -18.25 -18.27 0.60
CA LEU A 114 -17.05 -18.63 -0.17
C LEU A 114 -15.78 -17.87 0.28
N GLU A 115 -15.87 -16.92 1.22
CA GLU A 115 -14.72 -16.07 1.63
C GLU A 115 -13.51 -16.90 2.11
N ASP A 116 -13.74 -17.87 2.98
CA ASP A 116 -12.66 -18.74 3.47
C ASP A 116 -12.15 -19.70 2.39
N GLU A 117 -12.99 -20.14 1.49
CA GLU A 117 -12.61 -21.00 0.37
C GLU A 117 -11.73 -20.25 -0.62
N PHE A 118 -12.14 -19.04 -1.04
CA PHE A 118 -11.29 -18.19 -1.89
C PHE A 118 -9.97 -17.83 -1.22
N SER A 119 -9.96 -17.55 0.08
CA SER A 119 -8.73 -17.27 0.81
C SER A 119 -7.73 -18.43 0.74
N LYS A 120 -8.21 -19.67 0.87
CA LYS A 120 -7.39 -20.89 0.74
C LYS A 120 -6.94 -21.11 -0.70
N TYR A 121 -7.85 -20.95 -1.66
CA TYR A 121 -7.59 -21.08 -3.09
C TYR A 121 -6.51 -20.11 -3.56
N ALA A 122 -6.66 -18.82 -3.24
CA ALA A 122 -5.70 -17.78 -3.57
C ALA A 122 -4.32 -18.03 -2.89
N THR A 123 -4.32 -18.48 -1.63
CA THR A 123 -3.07 -18.83 -0.94
C THR A 123 -2.36 -20.01 -1.60
N ALA A 124 -3.09 -21.04 -2.02
CA ALA A 124 -2.53 -22.18 -2.75
C ALA A 124 -1.97 -21.77 -4.13
N ALA A 125 -2.56 -20.74 -4.76
CA ALA A 125 -2.07 -20.14 -5.99
C ALA A 125 -0.90 -19.14 -5.76
N GLY A 126 -0.38 -19.00 -4.54
CA GLY A 126 0.76 -18.15 -4.20
C GLY A 126 0.42 -16.73 -3.78
N MET A 127 -0.86 -16.38 -3.59
CA MET A 127 -1.32 -15.04 -3.16
C MET A 127 -1.18 -14.89 -1.64
N VAL A 128 0.05 -14.77 -1.15
CA VAL A 128 0.34 -14.69 0.28
C VAL A 128 -0.10 -13.34 0.85
N GLY A 129 -0.84 -13.38 1.98
CA GLY A 129 -1.23 -12.16 2.69
C GLY A 129 -2.38 -11.38 2.08
N ILE A 130 -3.20 -12.01 1.21
CA ILE A 130 -4.37 -11.37 0.58
C ILE A 130 -5.52 -11.10 1.55
N LYS A 131 -5.56 -11.77 2.70
CA LYS A 131 -6.62 -11.60 3.69
C LYS A 131 -6.68 -10.15 4.18
N GLY A 132 -7.88 -9.57 4.25
CA GLY A 132 -8.12 -8.21 4.71
C GLY A 132 -7.77 -7.97 6.17
N HIS A 133 -7.94 -6.73 6.63
CA HIS A 133 -7.70 -6.42 8.04
C HIS A 133 -8.71 -7.14 8.93
N ARG A 134 -8.26 -7.73 10.02
CA ARG A 134 -9.09 -8.55 10.93
C ARG A 134 -10.34 -7.86 11.48
N SER A 135 -10.34 -6.50 11.52
CA SER A 135 -11.53 -5.73 11.98
C SER A 135 -12.54 -5.44 10.87
N VAL A 136 -12.17 -5.65 9.60
CA VAL A 136 -13.02 -5.34 8.42
C VAL A 136 -13.41 -6.61 7.68
N GLY A 137 -12.54 -7.62 7.68
CA GLY A 137 -12.70 -8.85 6.90
C GLY A 137 -12.33 -8.70 5.44
N GLY A 138 -12.81 -9.60 4.61
CA GLY A 138 -12.58 -9.60 3.18
C GLY A 138 -11.12 -9.74 2.75
N PHE A 139 -10.75 -9.05 1.69
CA PHE A 139 -9.46 -9.15 1.03
C PHE A 139 -8.81 -7.78 0.84
N ARG A 140 -7.48 -7.77 0.79
CA ARG A 140 -6.70 -6.58 0.49
C ARG A 140 -5.46 -6.96 -0.33
N ALA A 141 -5.39 -6.46 -1.54
CA ALA A 141 -4.19 -6.51 -2.35
C ALA A 141 -3.37 -5.22 -2.14
N SER A 142 -2.13 -5.35 -1.68
CA SER A 142 -1.21 -4.22 -1.51
C SER A 142 -0.30 -4.14 -2.73
N LEU A 143 -0.61 -3.23 -3.66
CA LEU A 143 0.07 -3.03 -4.92
C LEU A 143 1.22 -2.02 -4.75
N TYR A 144 2.24 -2.37 -3.95
CA TYR A 144 3.39 -1.48 -3.76
C TYR A 144 4.12 -1.20 -5.08
N ASN A 145 4.80 -0.06 -5.17
CA ASN A 145 5.50 0.40 -6.37
C ASN A 145 6.44 -0.64 -6.99
N ALA A 146 7.02 -1.54 -6.19
CA ALA A 146 7.85 -2.63 -6.69
C ALA A 146 7.06 -3.84 -7.21
N MET A 147 5.72 -3.89 -6.99
CA MET A 147 4.89 -5.01 -7.44
C MET A 147 4.89 -5.09 -8.98
N PRO A 148 5.31 -6.21 -9.59
CA PRO A 148 5.25 -6.34 -11.04
C PRO A 148 3.80 -6.51 -11.51
N LYS A 149 3.49 -6.00 -12.69
CA LYS A 149 2.17 -6.14 -13.33
C LYS A 149 1.72 -7.60 -13.41
N SER A 150 2.65 -8.51 -13.72
CA SER A 150 2.37 -9.95 -13.79
C SER A 150 1.81 -10.55 -12.50
N SER A 151 2.16 -10.01 -11.33
CA SER A 151 1.60 -10.45 -10.04
C SER A 151 0.15 -10.02 -9.88
N VAL A 152 -0.21 -8.83 -10.37
CA VAL A 152 -1.60 -8.35 -10.39
C VAL A 152 -2.43 -9.19 -11.38
N GLU A 153 -1.91 -9.43 -12.57
CA GLU A 153 -2.53 -10.29 -13.59
C GLU A 153 -2.74 -11.73 -13.07
N ALA A 154 -1.80 -12.25 -12.28
CA ALA A 154 -1.94 -13.57 -11.65
C ALA A 154 -3.09 -13.61 -10.64
N LEU A 155 -3.27 -12.55 -9.82
CA LEU A 155 -4.42 -12.46 -8.92
C LEU A 155 -5.73 -12.38 -9.71
N VAL A 156 -5.80 -11.58 -10.76
CA VAL A 156 -6.97 -11.48 -11.64
C VAL A 156 -7.30 -12.83 -12.29
N ALA A 157 -6.29 -13.56 -12.77
CA ALA A 157 -6.49 -14.90 -13.32
C ALA A 157 -7.04 -15.88 -12.27
N CYS A 158 -6.51 -15.80 -11.04
CA CYS A 158 -7.00 -16.57 -9.89
C CYS A 158 -8.47 -16.27 -9.58
N MET A 159 -8.87 -15.00 -9.57
CA MET A 159 -10.27 -14.58 -9.35
C MET A 159 -11.20 -15.08 -10.45
N LYS A 160 -10.80 -14.97 -11.72
CA LYS A 160 -11.57 -15.47 -12.88
C LYS A 160 -11.75 -16.98 -12.85
N GLU A 161 -10.70 -17.72 -12.48
CA GLU A 161 -10.78 -19.17 -12.42
C GLU A 161 -11.65 -19.65 -11.27
N PHE A 162 -11.58 -18.96 -10.12
CA PHE A 162 -12.47 -19.25 -9.00
C PHE A 162 -13.94 -18.95 -9.36
N GLU A 163 -14.21 -17.86 -10.06
CA GLU A 163 -15.58 -17.52 -10.54
C GLU A 163 -16.19 -18.61 -11.45
N LYS A 164 -15.38 -19.25 -12.29
CA LYS A 164 -15.87 -20.32 -13.18
C LYS A 164 -16.29 -21.59 -12.44
N GLN A 165 -15.77 -21.79 -11.23
CA GLN A 165 -16.05 -22.97 -10.43
C GLN A 165 -17.31 -22.81 -9.56
N HIS A 166 -17.81 -21.56 -9.43
CA HIS A 166 -18.96 -21.17 -8.63
C HIS A 166 -19.98 -20.36 -9.45
#